data_55dbeac341785de1e64130e7d20be991
#
_entry.id   55dbeac341785de1e64130e7d20be991
#
_cell.length_a   1.000
_cell.length_b   1.000
_cell.length_c   1.000
_cell.angle_alpha   90.00
_cell.angle_beta   90.00
_cell.angle_gamma   90.00
#
_symmetry.space_group_name_H-M   'P 1'
#
loop_
_entity.id
_entity.type
_entity.pdbx_description
1 polymer ?
#
loop_
_entity_poly.entity_id
_entity_poly.type
_entity_poly.pdbx_seq_one_letter_code
_entity_poly.pdbx_strand_id
1 'polypeptide(L)'
;MPPNIADYGQLFNTRGEDILNKYNIRERPAAEKARDTLSQALFTEIYKKDREVFLDLRKVAEHKWAENPFSASSHPILGERYRANHRPVRVAPMAHHTMGGACIDADGMTSLPGLFAAGEATGGLHGANRMGGNALTETLVFGARAGEAAANWAMDGDRVLKSEIFKDAEVEKLAFVQETDGSNPAELMTSLSEIIWKEAGIIRNQRGLERTLNAVNTISAKALKSHIGSPLDVQRRIEVLFGAQAASLIIRAALKR
;
A
#
# COMPACT_ATOMS: atom_id res chain seq x y z
N MET A 1 -8.95 -6.87 -8.37
CA MET A 1 -10.11 -7.10 -9.28
C MET A 1 -9.89 -6.22 -10.51
N PRO A 2 -10.06 -6.73 -11.74
CA PRO A 2 -9.98 -5.91 -12.95
C PRO A 2 -10.94 -4.71 -12.89
N PRO A 3 -10.54 -3.53 -13.37
CA PRO A 3 -11.33 -2.30 -13.23
C PRO A 3 -12.73 -2.37 -13.83
N ASN A 4 -12.87 -3.04 -14.96
CA ASN A 4 -14.14 -3.18 -15.68
C ASN A 4 -15.15 -4.12 -15.00
N ILE A 5 -14.72 -5.06 -14.17
CA ILE A 5 -15.65 -5.98 -13.46
C ILE A 5 -16.62 -5.22 -12.55
N ALA A 6 -16.16 -4.15 -11.92
CA ALA A 6 -17.03 -3.32 -11.08
C ALA A 6 -18.18 -2.66 -11.88
N ASP A 7 -17.96 -2.43 -13.18
CA ASP A 7 -18.99 -1.82 -14.08
C ASP A 7 -19.91 -2.86 -14.72
N TYR A 8 -19.53 -4.13 -14.74
CA TYR A 8 -20.41 -5.19 -15.25
C TYR A 8 -21.51 -5.55 -14.26
N GLY A 9 -21.24 -5.39 -12.96
CA GLY A 9 -22.18 -5.69 -11.89
C GLY A 9 -22.82 -4.47 -11.28
N GLN A 10 -23.61 -4.71 -10.23
CA GLN A 10 -24.21 -3.66 -9.40
C GLN A 10 -23.47 -3.53 -8.09
N LEU A 11 -23.05 -2.31 -7.74
CA LEU A 11 -22.37 -2.00 -6.48
C LEU A 11 -23.36 -1.35 -5.51
N PHE A 12 -23.67 -2.01 -4.40
CA PHE A 12 -24.68 -1.55 -3.43
C PHE A 12 -24.25 -1.78 -1.99
N ASN A 13 -24.82 -1.00 -1.07
CA ASN A 13 -24.59 -1.16 0.37
C ASN A 13 -25.67 -2.01 1.05
N THR A 14 -25.54 -2.27 2.35
CA THR A 14 -26.49 -3.04 3.18
C THR A 14 -27.92 -2.47 3.20
N ARG A 15 -28.13 -1.23 2.75
CA ARG A 15 -29.47 -0.63 2.60
C ARG A 15 -30.04 -0.79 1.18
N GLY A 16 -29.35 -1.49 0.29
CA GLY A 16 -29.75 -1.63 -1.11
C GLY A 16 -29.52 -0.36 -1.97
N GLU A 17 -28.83 0.64 -1.42
CA GLU A 17 -28.54 1.87 -2.15
C GLU A 17 -27.39 1.64 -3.15
N ASP A 18 -27.60 1.93 -4.42
CA ASP A 18 -26.56 1.88 -5.46
C ASP A 18 -25.48 2.94 -5.20
N ILE A 19 -24.24 2.51 -5.09
CA ILE A 19 -23.11 3.36 -4.71
C ILE A 19 -22.78 4.36 -5.79
N LEU A 20 -22.78 3.96 -7.06
CA LEU A 20 -22.41 4.84 -8.16
C LEU A 20 -23.41 5.98 -8.30
N ASN A 21 -24.70 5.67 -8.22
CA ASN A 21 -25.78 6.65 -8.27
C ASN A 21 -25.77 7.57 -7.03
N LYS A 22 -25.64 6.99 -5.85
CA LYS A 22 -25.64 7.72 -4.56
C LYS A 22 -24.55 8.77 -4.47
N TYR A 23 -23.35 8.47 -5.00
CA TYR A 23 -22.20 9.36 -5.00
C TYR A 23 -21.98 10.09 -6.32
N ASN A 24 -22.96 10.02 -7.25
CA ASN A 24 -22.94 10.68 -8.56
C ASN A 24 -21.67 10.37 -9.38
N ILE A 25 -21.21 9.10 -9.32
CA ILE A 25 -20.04 8.62 -10.07
C ILE A 25 -20.50 8.19 -11.45
N ARG A 26 -20.19 9.01 -12.47
CA ARG A 26 -20.68 8.84 -13.85
C ARG A 26 -19.65 8.24 -14.80
N GLU A 27 -18.36 8.44 -14.53
CA GLU A 27 -17.27 7.94 -15.36
C GLU A 27 -17.25 6.40 -15.41
N ARG A 28 -16.97 5.86 -16.60
CA ARG A 28 -16.89 4.41 -16.85
C ARG A 28 -15.60 4.06 -17.60
N PRO A 29 -14.93 2.96 -17.25
CA PRO A 29 -15.13 2.14 -16.06
C PRO A 29 -14.84 2.92 -14.76
N ALA A 30 -15.73 2.88 -13.77
CA ALA A 30 -15.63 3.69 -12.56
C ALA A 30 -14.37 3.36 -11.75
N ALA A 31 -13.98 2.09 -11.67
CA ALA A 31 -12.78 1.64 -10.96
C ALA A 31 -11.46 2.03 -11.66
N GLU A 32 -11.52 2.57 -12.86
CA GLU A 32 -10.35 3.08 -13.61
C GLU A 32 -10.36 4.61 -13.69
N LYS A 33 -11.46 5.19 -14.16
CA LYS A 33 -11.57 6.62 -14.47
C LYS A 33 -11.97 7.49 -13.28
N ALA A 34 -12.67 6.92 -12.29
CA ALA A 34 -13.09 7.58 -11.05
C ALA A 34 -12.61 6.82 -9.79
N ARG A 35 -11.42 6.25 -9.84
CA ARG A 35 -10.88 5.38 -8.78
C ARG A 35 -10.84 6.06 -7.42
N ASP A 36 -10.39 7.29 -7.36
CA ASP A 36 -10.31 8.11 -6.16
C ASP A 36 -11.69 8.37 -5.56
N THR A 37 -12.64 8.85 -6.35
CA THR A 37 -14.02 9.12 -5.93
C THR A 37 -14.72 7.84 -5.48
N LEU A 38 -14.57 6.75 -6.23
CA LEU A 38 -15.12 5.45 -5.86
C LEU A 38 -14.51 4.93 -4.56
N SER A 39 -13.19 5.04 -4.38
CA SER A 39 -12.53 4.62 -3.15
C SER A 39 -12.98 5.44 -1.94
N GLN A 40 -13.18 6.75 -2.09
CA GLN A 40 -13.73 7.62 -1.05
C GLN A 40 -15.18 7.27 -0.70
N ALA A 41 -16.01 6.95 -1.71
CA ALA A 41 -17.37 6.52 -1.52
C ALA A 41 -17.46 5.20 -0.72
N LEU A 42 -16.68 4.21 -1.12
CA LEU A 42 -16.58 2.92 -0.43
C LEU A 42 -16.06 3.08 1.01
N PHE A 43 -15.01 3.86 1.19
CA PHE A 43 -14.46 4.16 2.51
C PHE A 43 -15.50 4.84 3.41
N THR A 44 -16.25 5.79 2.86
CA THR A 44 -17.30 6.49 3.60
C THR A 44 -18.42 5.55 4.03
N GLU A 45 -18.90 4.68 3.14
CA GLU A 45 -19.94 3.71 3.50
C GLU A 45 -19.45 2.75 4.59
N ILE A 46 -18.24 2.18 4.40
CA ILE A 46 -17.73 1.12 5.28
C ILE A 46 -17.25 1.67 6.63
N TYR A 47 -16.41 2.71 6.63
CA TYR A 47 -15.70 3.15 7.84
C TYR A 47 -16.30 4.38 8.52
N LYS A 48 -17.14 5.16 7.81
CA LYS A 48 -17.81 6.32 8.43
C LYS A 48 -19.28 6.06 8.75
N LYS A 49 -19.94 5.17 7.98
CA LYS A 49 -21.38 4.86 8.15
C LYS A 49 -21.63 3.45 8.63
N ASP A 50 -20.58 2.66 8.85
CA ASP A 50 -20.63 1.26 9.31
C ASP A 50 -21.58 0.40 8.46
N ARG A 51 -21.39 0.45 7.12
CA ARG A 51 -22.19 -0.27 6.13
C ARG A 51 -21.30 -1.12 5.25
N GLU A 52 -21.61 -2.40 5.14
CA GLU A 52 -20.95 -3.23 4.15
C GLU A 52 -21.36 -2.85 2.73
N VAL A 53 -20.43 -3.02 1.79
CA VAL A 53 -20.68 -2.82 0.37
C VAL A 53 -20.45 -4.12 -0.38
N PHE A 54 -21.32 -4.38 -1.33
CA PHE A 54 -21.35 -5.60 -2.12
C PHE A 54 -21.32 -5.30 -3.60
N LEU A 55 -20.63 -6.16 -4.34
CA LEU A 55 -20.66 -6.22 -5.81
C LEU A 55 -21.46 -7.44 -6.24
N ASP A 56 -22.54 -7.23 -6.95
CA ASP A 56 -23.39 -8.28 -7.50
C ASP A 56 -23.06 -8.55 -8.97
N LEU A 57 -22.49 -9.71 -9.24
CA LEU A 57 -22.08 -10.14 -10.57
C LEU A 57 -23.00 -11.23 -11.16
N ARG A 58 -24.07 -11.62 -10.45
CA ARG A 58 -24.93 -12.74 -10.83
C ARG A 58 -25.65 -12.55 -12.17
N LYS A 59 -25.86 -11.30 -12.58
CA LYS A 59 -26.53 -10.97 -13.86
C LYS A 59 -25.56 -10.62 -14.98
N VAL A 60 -24.27 -10.75 -14.77
CA VAL A 60 -23.27 -10.47 -15.80
C VAL A 60 -23.30 -11.58 -16.84
N ALA A 61 -23.60 -11.22 -18.09
CA ALA A 61 -23.64 -12.17 -19.19
C ALA A 61 -22.25 -12.76 -19.47
N GLU A 62 -22.20 -14.04 -19.84
CA GLU A 62 -20.94 -14.78 -19.98
C GLU A 62 -19.97 -14.15 -20.98
N HIS A 63 -20.49 -13.64 -22.12
CA HIS A 63 -19.66 -12.97 -23.11
C HIS A 63 -18.93 -11.72 -22.56
N LYS A 64 -19.46 -11.04 -21.54
CA LYS A 64 -18.83 -9.90 -20.89
C LYS A 64 -17.52 -10.26 -20.21
N TRP A 65 -17.43 -11.45 -19.67
CA TRP A 65 -16.20 -11.95 -19.06
C TRP A 65 -15.08 -12.17 -20.09
N ALA A 66 -15.46 -12.55 -21.32
CA ALA A 66 -14.52 -12.79 -22.41
C ALA A 66 -14.03 -11.52 -23.13
N GLU A 67 -14.68 -10.37 -22.94
CA GLU A 67 -14.32 -9.10 -23.60
C GLU A 67 -12.89 -8.60 -23.24
N ASN A 68 -12.37 -9.02 -22.10
CA ASN A 68 -11.06 -8.58 -21.62
C ASN A 68 -10.29 -9.77 -21.02
N PRO A 69 -9.01 -9.98 -21.39
CA PRO A 69 -8.21 -11.09 -20.85
C PRO A 69 -8.13 -11.13 -19.32
N PHE A 70 -8.08 -9.97 -18.66
CA PHE A 70 -8.07 -9.91 -17.19
C PHE A 70 -9.42 -10.30 -16.59
N SER A 71 -10.53 -9.97 -17.24
CA SER A 71 -11.84 -10.41 -16.80
C SER A 71 -12.01 -11.90 -17.00
N ALA A 72 -11.60 -12.43 -18.16
CA ALA A 72 -11.64 -13.85 -18.47
C ALA A 72 -10.82 -14.68 -17.46
N SER A 73 -9.61 -14.27 -17.13
CA SER A 73 -8.77 -14.95 -16.14
C SER A 73 -9.29 -14.85 -14.70
N SER A 74 -10.03 -13.80 -14.38
CA SER A 74 -10.61 -13.58 -13.04
C SER A 74 -11.94 -14.30 -12.83
N HIS A 75 -12.65 -14.64 -13.90
CA HIS A 75 -13.97 -15.28 -13.84
C HIS A 75 -13.98 -16.59 -13.04
N PRO A 76 -13.10 -17.57 -13.31
CA PRO A 76 -13.04 -18.80 -12.52
C PRO A 76 -12.76 -18.53 -11.04
N ILE A 77 -11.81 -17.63 -10.74
CA ILE A 77 -11.43 -17.30 -9.37
C ILE A 77 -12.62 -16.68 -8.60
N LEU A 78 -13.33 -15.76 -9.23
CA LEU A 78 -14.49 -15.11 -8.62
C LEU A 78 -15.65 -16.08 -8.46
N GLY A 79 -15.87 -16.97 -9.45
CA GLY A 79 -16.91 -18.00 -9.39
C GLY A 79 -16.62 -19.08 -8.35
N GLU A 80 -15.44 -19.68 -8.36
CA GLU A 80 -15.07 -20.80 -7.49
C GLU A 80 -14.78 -20.33 -6.04
N ARG A 81 -13.88 -19.39 -5.88
CA ARG A 81 -13.41 -18.97 -4.55
C ARG A 81 -14.41 -18.07 -3.82
N TYR A 82 -15.03 -17.13 -4.51
CA TYR A 82 -15.94 -16.14 -3.92
C TYR A 82 -17.41 -16.43 -4.19
N ARG A 83 -17.71 -17.40 -5.05
CA ARG A 83 -19.09 -17.78 -5.46
C ARG A 83 -19.88 -16.60 -6.03
N ALA A 84 -19.18 -15.73 -6.79
CA ALA A 84 -19.74 -14.47 -7.31
C ALA A 84 -20.90 -14.66 -8.29
N ASN A 85 -21.01 -15.84 -8.90
CA ASN A 85 -22.12 -16.27 -9.74
C ASN A 85 -23.39 -16.69 -8.94
N HIS A 86 -23.26 -16.91 -7.63
CA HIS A 86 -24.38 -17.34 -6.75
C HIS A 86 -24.79 -16.29 -5.72
N ARG A 87 -23.85 -15.45 -5.31
CA ARG A 87 -24.09 -14.43 -4.28
C ARG A 87 -23.28 -13.15 -4.52
N PRO A 88 -23.76 -12.00 -4.04
CA PRO A 88 -22.94 -10.79 -4.04
C PRO A 88 -21.64 -10.98 -3.24
N VAL A 89 -20.59 -10.36 -3.71
CA VAL A 89 -19.26 -10.41 -3.08
C VAL A 89 -19.04 -9.14 -2.29
N ARG A 90 -18.68 -9.27 -1.02
CA ARG A 90 -18.29 -8.13 -0.19
C ARG A 90 -17.01 -7.50 -0.72
N VAL A 91 -17.01 -6.19 -0.88
CA VAL A 91 -15.89 -5.42 -1.42
C VAL A 91 -15.52 -4.25 -0.52
N ALA A 92 -14.26 -3.88 -0.54
CA ALA A 92 -13.73 -2.73 0.17
C ALA A 92 -12.58 -2.11 -0.64
N PRO A 93 -12.25 -0.83 -0.45
CA PRO A 93 -11.03 -0.26 -0.98
C PRO A 93 -9.81 -0.90 -0.31
N MET A 94 -8.71 -1.01 -1.06
CA MET A 94 -7.46 -1.58 -0.57
C MET A 94 -6.30 -0.72 -1.06
N ALA A 95 -5.28 -0.54 -0.22
CA ALA A 95 -4.00 -0.01 -0.66
C ALA A 95 -3.36 -1.00 -1.64
N HIS A 96 -3.10 -0.56 -2.87
CA HIS A 96 -2.59 -1.40 -3.95
C HIS A 96 -1.21 -0.96 -4.42
N HIS A 97 -0.93 0.33 -4.41
CA HIS A 97 0.32 0.91 -4.85
C HIS A 97 0.58 2.22 -4.12
N THR A 98 1.80 2.40 -3.64
CA THR A 98 2.25 3.64 -3.00
C THR A 98 2.95 4.53 -4.02
N MET A 99 2.44 5.75 -4.24
CA MET A 99 3.14 6.76 -5.03
C MET A 99 4.02 7.59 -4.12
N GLY A 100 5.30 7.69 -4.49
CA GLY A 100 6.31 8.34 -3.67
C GLY A 100 7.35 7.36 -3.17
N GLY A 101 8.49 7.87 -2.70
CA GLY A 101 9.60 7.04 -2.26
C GLY A 101 10.93 7.78 -2.41
N ALA A 102 12.01 7.04 -2.61
CA ALA A 102 13.31 7.61 -2.86
C ALA A 102 13.33 8.46 -4.14
N CYS A 103 13.87 9.66 -4.07
CA CYS A 103 14.15 10.46 -5.28
C CYS A 103 15.33 9.84 -6.01
N ILE A 104 15.16 9.58 -7.30
CA ILE A 104 16.17 9.00 -8.18
C ILE A 104 16.41 9.87 -9.39
N ASP A 105 17.61 9.75 -9.96
CA ASP A 105 17.93 10.29 -11.28
C ASP A 105 17.47 9.36 -12.42
N ALA A 106 17.85 9.67 -13.65
CA ALA A 106 17.49 8.89 -14.82
C ALA A 106 18.08 7.47 -14.82
N ASP A 107 19.13 7.22 -14.07
CA ASP A 107 19.82 5.94 -13.95
C ASP A 107 19.50 5.19 -12.65
N GLY A 108 18.52 5.69 -11.90
CA GLY A 108 18.03 5.06 -10.67
C GLY A 108 18.91 5.32 -9.45
N MET A 109 19.91 6.20 -9.53
CA MET A 109 20.76 6.54 -8.38
C MET A 109 20.02 7.54 -7.47
N THR A 110 20.07 7.31 -6.16
CA THR A 110 19.51 8.20 -5.16
C THR A 110 20.47 9.35 -4.84
N SER A 111 20.07 10.26 -3.95
CA SER A 111 20.95 11.29 -3.42
C SER A 111 22.15 10.75 -2.61
N LEU A 112 22.10 9.48 -2.20
CA LEU A 112 23.22 8.81 -1.56
C LEU A 112 24.06 8.08 -2.63
N PRO A 113 25.33 8.48 -2.85
CA PRO A 113 26.18 7.84 -3.83
C PRO A 113 26.34 6.33 -3.60
N GLY A 114 26.09 5.53 -4.64
CA GLY A 114 26.14 4.07 -4.59
C GLY A 114 24.87 3.39 -4.11
N LEU A 115 23.83 4.15 -3.74
CA LEU A 115 22.49 3.62 -3.46
C LEU A 115 21.58 3.84 -4.66
N PHE A 116 21.09 2.76 -5.22
CA PHE A 116 20.17 2.74 -6.35
C PHE A 116 18.79 2.22 -5.93
N ALA A 117 17.75 2.70 -6.57
CA ALA A 117 16.38 2.25 -6.34
C ALA A 117 15.57 2.22 -7.63
N ALA A 118 14.59 1.32 -7.71
CA ALA A 118 13.68 1.21 -8.83
C ALA A 118 12.31 0.69 -8.36
N GLY A 119 11.27 0.89 -9.18
CA GLY A 119 9.92 0.41 -8.93
C GLY A 119 9.18 1.19 -7.84
N GLU A 120 8.26 0.55 -7.15
CA GLU A 120 7.37 1.18 -6.17
C GLU A 120 8.10 1.89 -5.01
N ALA A 121 9.37 1.55 -4.76
CA ALA A 121 10.20 2.20 -3.75
C ALA A 121 10.63 3.63 -4.14
N THR A 122 10.39 4.06 -5.39
CA THR A 122 10.82 5.34 -5.92
C THR A 122 9.69 6.35 -6.05
N GLY A 123 10.03 7.64 -6.00
CA GLY A 123 9.09 8.74 -6.16
C GLY A 123 9.32 9.54 -7.44
N GLY A 124 8.27 10.25 -7.87
CA GLY A 124 8.33 11.21 -8.96
C GLY A 124 7.65 10.74 -10.25
N LEU A 125 7.88 9.53 -10.70
CA LEU A 125 7.41 9.04 -12.01
C LEU A 125 5.88 9.03 -12.14
N HIS A 126 5.17 8.67 -11.10
CA HIS A 126 3.70 8.50 -11.14
C HIS A 126 2.90 9.71 -10.68
N GLY A 127 3.56 10.79 -10.27
CA GLY A 127 2.88 11.96 -9.74
C GLY A 127 1.98 11.62 -8.54
N ALA A 128 0.81 12.24 -8.50
CA ALA A 128 -0.14 12.04 -7.40
C ALA A 128 -1.08 10.84 -7.59
N ASN A 129 -1.25 10.35 -8.83
CA ASN A 129 -2.14 9.22 -9.13
C ASN A 129 -1.64 8.44 -10.35
N ARG A 130 -1.16 7.23 -10.11
CA ARG A 130 -0.56 6.37 -11.12
C ARG A 130 -1.59 5.90 -12.17
N MET A 131 -1.22 5.98 -13.45
CA MET A 131 -1.99 5.36 -14.52
C MET A 131 -1.93 3.83 -14.45
N GLY A 132 -3.04 3.17 -14.78
CA GLY A 132 -3.12 1.72 -14.85
C GLY A 132 -2.05 1.12 -15.78
N GLY A 133 -1.40 0.03 -15.34
CA GLY A 133 -0.34 -0.65 -16.10
C GLY A 133 1.07 -0.12 -15.89
N ASN A 134 1.25 1.18 -15.64
CA ASN A 134 2.58 1.82 -15.62
C ASN A 134 3.53 1.31 -14.52
N ALA A 135 3.03 0.76 -13.41
CA ALA A 135 3.90 0.24 -12.34
C ALA A 135 4.80 -0.90 -12.82
N LEU A 136 4.24 -1.85 -13.59
CA LEU A 136 5.04 -2.96 -14.10
C LEU A 136 6.06 -2.49 -15.14
N THR A 137 5.66 -1.59 -16.03
CA THR A 137 6.56 -0.99 -17.02
C THR A 137 7.71 -0.23 -16.35
N GLU A 138 7.41 0.56 -15.33
CA GLU A 138 8.41 1.26 -14.53
C GLU A 138 9.40 0.30 -13.89
N THR A 139 8.90 -0.74 -13.22
CA THR A 139 9.75 -1.74 -12.56
C THR A 139 10.73 -2.40 -13.55
N LEU A 140 10.28 -2.72 -14.77
CA LEU A 140 11.13 -3.32 -15.79
C LEU A 140 12.17 -2.33 -16.33
N VAL A 141 11.74 -1.13 -16.70
CA VAL A 141 12.62 -0.12 -17.32
C VAL A 141 13.64 0.41 -16.32
N PHE A 142 13.19 0.90 -15.17
CA PHE A 142 14.10 1.46 -14.18
C PHE A 142 14.88 0.39 -13.41
N GLY A 143 14.32 -0.83 -13.26
CA GLY A 143 15.07 -1.96 -12.71
C GLY A 143 16.30 -2.31 -13.59
N ALA A 144 16.14 -2.35 -14.92
CA ALA A 144 17.23 -2.59 -15.84
C ALA A 144 18.27 -1.45 -15.80
N ARG A 145 17.83 -0.18 -15.87
CA ARG A 145 18.72 1.00 -15.82
C ARG A 145 19.49 1.10 -14.52
N ALA A 146 18.80 0.98 -13.38
CA ALA A 146 19.42 1.03 -12.07
C ALA A 146 20.41 -0.13 -11.85
N GLY A 147 20.08 -1.32 -12.36
CA GLY A 147 20.97 -2.48 -12.29
C GLY A 147 22.25 -2.28 -13.09
N GLU A 148 22.16 -1.78 -14.32
CA GLU A 148 23.32 -1.46 -15.16
C GLU A 148 24.18 -0.35 -14.53
N ALA A 149 23.56 0.73 -14.08
CA ALA A 149 24.26 1.84 -13.43
C ALA A 149 24.94 1.41 -12.13
N ALA A 150 24.29 0.57 -11.32
CA ALA A 150 24.88 0.03 -10.09
C ALA A 150 26.07 -0.88 -10.37
N ALA A 151 26.00 -1.71 -11.41
CA ALA A 151 27.12 -2.56 -11.83
C ALA A 151 28.33 -1.72 -12.30
N ASN A 152 28.08 -0.72 -13.13
CA ASN A 152 29.12 0.21 -13.58
C ASN A 152 29.73 0.99 -12.40
N TRP A 153 28.90 1.46 -11.49
CA TRP A 153 29.36 2.11 -10.26
C TRP A 153 30.26 1.22 -9.42
N ALA A 154 29.92 -0.06 -9.30
CA ALA A 154 30.70 -1.03 -8.50
C ALA A 154 32.04 -1.36 -9.15
N MET A 155 32.13 -1.33 -10.50
CA MET A 155 33.38 -1.59 -11.25
C MET A 155 34.30 -0.38 -11.29
N ASP A 156 33.80 0.81 -11.11
CA ASP A 156 34.47 2.10 -11.37
C ASP A 156 35.29 2.60 -10.16
N GLY A 157 35.93 1.74 -9.37
CA GLY A 157 36.85 2.20 -8.35
C GLY A 157 37.11 1.25 -7.19
N ASP A 158 38.24 1.47 -6.50
CA ASP A 158 38.66 0.89 -5.21
C ASP A 158 37.74 1.33 -4.05
N ARG A 159 36.44 1.02 -4.18
CA ARG A 159 35.44 1.37 -3.16
C ARG A 159 35.33 0.25 -2.17
N VAL A 160 36.37 0.10 -1.35
CA VAL A 160 36.31 -0.81 -0.19
C VAL A 160 35.23 -0.28 0.77
N LEU A 161 34.16 -1.03 0.93
CA LEU A 161 33.23 -0.81 2.03
C LEU A 161 34.04 -0.97 3.33
N LYS A 162 34.30 0.14 4.02
CA LYS A 162 35.00 0.09 5.29
C LYS A 162 34.13 -0.74 6.25
N SER A 163 34.67 -1.87 6.70
CA SER A 163 34.00 -2.78 7.65
C SER A 163 33.55 -2.08 8.94
N GLU A 164 34.12 -0.92 9.25
CA GLU A 164 33.76 -0.07 10.38
C GLU A 164 32.33 0.48 10.31
N ILE A 165 31.76 0.69 9.10
CA ILE A 165 30.38 1.15 8.94
C ILE A 165 29.37 0.14 9.48
N PHE A 166 29.72 -1.14 9.49
CA PHE A 166 28.85 -2.22 9.99
C PHE A 166 29.03 -2.53 11.48
N LYS A 167 30.08 -2.03 12.13
CA LYS A 167 30.36 -2.31 13.56
C LYS A 167 29.41 -1.59 14.51
N ASP A 168 28.86 -0.45 14.07
CA ASP A 168 27.92 0.35 14.83
C ASP A 168 26.48 0.20 14.32
N ALA A 169 26.19 -0.85 13.57
CA ALA A 169 24.85 -1.02 13.00
C ALA A 169 23.80 -1.04 14.14
N GLU A 170 22.92 -0.06 14.12
CA GLU A 170 21.76 0.00 15.03
C GLU A 170 20.92 -1.28 15.01
N VAL A 171 21.07 -2.10 13.98
CA VAL A 171 20.44 -3.41 13.85
C VAL A 171 20.83 -4.34 14.99
N GLU A 172 22.09 -4.33 15.46
CA GLU A 172 22.49 -5.11 16.65
C GLU A 172 21.83 -4.56 17.92
N LYS A 173 21.72 -3.24 18.05
CA LYS A 173 21.01 -2.60 19.17
C LYS A 173 19.51 -2.90 19.14
N LEU A 174 18.91 -2.99 17.97
CA LEU A 174 17.49 -3.31 17.81
C LEU A 174 17.16 -4.78 18.13
N ALA A 175 18.09 -5.69 17.88
CA ALA A 175 17.90 -7.12 18.11
C ALA A 175 18.02 -7.52 19.59
N PHE A 176 18.81 -6.79 20.39
CA PHE A 176 19.26 -7.22 21.73
C PHE A 176 18.83 -6.32 22.90
N VAL A 177 17.77 -5.53 22.77
CA VAL A 177 17.23 -4.81 23.92
C VAL A 177 16.68 -5.81 24.93
N GLN A 178 17.36 -5.94 26.07
CA GLN A 178 16.99 -6.89 27.14
C GLN A 178 15.78 -6.41 27.97
N GLU A 179 15.53 -5.11 28.03
CA GLU A 179 14.36 -4.56 28.71
C GLU A 179 13.14 -4.62 27.82
N THR A 180 12.13 -5.36 28.23
CA THR A 180 10.85 -5.41 27.53
C THR A 180 9.74 -4.84 28.39
N ASP A 181 8.81 -4.13 27.76
CA ASP A 181 7.58 -3.65 28.38
C ASP A 181 6.40 -4.63 28.23
N GLY A 182 6.69 -5.83 27.73
CA GLY A 182 5.69 -6.88 27.47
C GLY A 182 4.85 -6.66 26.20
N SER A 183 5.07 -5.59 25.43
CA SER A 183 4.34 -5.35 24.18
C SER A 183 4.60 -6.44 23.16
N ASN A 184 3.54 -6.89 22.46
CA ASN A 184 3.64 -7.89 21.40
C ASN A 184 3.84 -7.19 20.04
N PRO A 185 4.92 -7.50 19.27
CA PRO A 185 5.15 -6.89 17.98
C PRO A 185 3.99 -7.07 16.96
N ALA A 186 3.30 -8.21 16.98
CA ALA A 186 2.17 -8.46 16.09
C ALA A 186 0.96 -7.56 16.42
N GLU A 187 0.69 -7.30 17.70
CA GLU A 187 -0.35 -6.38 18.14
C GLU A 187 0.00 -4.93 17.79
N LEU A 188 1.28 -4.57 17.92
CA LEU A 188 1.76 -3.25 17.52
C LEU A 188 1.61 -3.03 16.01
N MET A 189 1.89 -4.04 15.17
CA MET A 189 1.67 -3.97 13.72
C MET A 189 0.18 -3.80 13.38
N THR A 190 -0.69 -4.54 14.05
CA THR A 190 -2.14 -4.39 13.88
C THR A 190 -2.59 -2.98 14.23
N SER A 191 -2.17 -2.47 15.38
CA SER A 191 -2.51 -1.11 15.84
C SER A 191 -1.99 -0.03 14.89
N LEU A 192 -0.76 -0.20 14.38
CA LEU A 192 -0.16 0.69 13.38
C LEU A 192 -0.99 0.72 12.09
N SER A 193 -1.35 -0.45 11.58
CA SER A 193 -2.14 -0.57 10.35
C SER A 193 -3.52 0.05 10.49
N GLU A 194 -4.20 -0.18 11.62
CA GLU A 194 -5.54 0.35 11.88
C GLU A 194 -5.55 1.88 11.98
N ILE A 195 -4.64 2.47 12.74
CA ILE A 195 -4.62 3.94 12.91
C ILE A 195 -4.28 4.65 11.60
N ILE A 196 -3.32 4.11 10.82
CA ILE A 196 -2.97 4.64 9.52
C ILE A 196 -4.17 4.55 8.57
N TRP A 197 -4.83 3.41 8.52
CA TRP A 197 -5.98 3.21 7.64
C TRP A 197 -7.13 4.17 7.94
N LYS A 198 -7.45 4.35 9.22
CA LYS A 198 -8.59 5.18 9.65
C LYS A 198 -8.36 6.68 9.47
N GLU A 199 -7.16 7.17 9.77
CA GLU A 199 -6.91 8.61 9.92
C GLU A 199 -5.93 9.19 8.87
N ALA A 200 -5.03 8.36 8.34
CA ALA A 200 -4.05 8.75 7.33
C ALA A 200 -4.24 8.01 5.99
N GLY A 201 -5.33 7.25 5.84
CA GLY A 201 -5.67 6.48 4.65
C GLY A 201 -6.28 7.32 3.52
N ILE A 202 -7.50 6.94 3.08
CA ILE A 202 -8.16 7.51 1.89
C ILE A 202 -8.70 8.92 2.15
N ILE A 203 -9.33 9.15 3.31
CA ILE A 203 -9.88 10.46 3.70
C ILE A 203 -9.08 11.00 4.87
N ARG A 204 -8.44 12.14 4.66
CA ARG A 204 -7.50 12.75 5.59
C ARG A 204 -7.96 14.14 6.03
N ASN A 205 -7.58 14.52 7.24
CA ASN A 205 -7.64 15.90 7.71
C ASN A 205 -6.46 16.16 8.67
N GLN A 206 -6.12 17.41 8.86
CA GLN A 206 -4.97 17.82 9.65
C GLN A 206 -4.97 17.20 11.05
N ARG A 207 -6.07 17.30 11.78
CA ARG A 207 -6.17 16.76 13.15
C ARG A 207 -5.99 15.25 13.22
N GLY A 208 -6.52 14.52 12.24
CA GLY A 208 -6.34 13.06 12.10
C GLY A 208 -4.88 12.70 11.85
N LEU A 209 -4.23 13.41 10.92
CA LEU A 209 -2.82 13.21 10.61
C LEU A 209 -1.92 13.50 11.82
N GLU A 210 -2.15 14.58 12.57
CA GLU A 210 -1.40 14.93 13.78
C GLU A 210 -1.55 13.86 14.88
N ARG A 211 -2.79 13.39 15.13
CA ARG A 211 -3.03 12.29 16.08
C ARG A 211 -2.32 11.02 15.67
N THR A 212 -2.39 10.69 14.38
CA THR A 212 -1.75 9.47 13.84
C THR A 212 -0.24 9.57 13.96
N LEU A 213 0.37 10.72 13.69
CA LEU A 213 1.81 10.92 13.85
C LEU A 213 2.26 10.65 15.30
N ASN A 214 1.52 11.16 16.29
CA ASN A 214 1.80 10.91 17.69
C ASN A 214 1.64 9.44 18.07
N ALA A 215 0.60 8.77 17.57
CA ALA A 215 0.38 7.34 17.79
C ALA A 215 1.50 6.49 17.15
N VAL A 216 1.92 6.82 15.93
CA VAL A 216 3.03 6.16 15.22
C VAL A 216 4.33 6.28 16.03
N ASN A 217 4.65 7.46 16.55
CA ASN A 217 5.84 7.65 17.41
C ASN A 217 5.76 6.80 18.70
N THR A 218 4.58 6.72 19.30
CA THR A 218 4.36 5.89 20.50
C THR A 218 4.51 4.39 20.18
N ILE A 219 3.95 3.93 19.06
CA ILE A 219 4.08 2.54 18.60
C ILE A 219 5.56 2.21 18.31
N SER A 220 6.28 3.11 17.64
CA SER A 220 7.71 2.95 17.38
C SER A 220 8.52 2.80 18.67
N ALA A 221 8.28 3.65 19.67
CA ALA A 221 8.93 3.57 20.96
C ALA A 221 8.63 2.27 21.72
N LYS A 222 7.38 1.77 21.65
CA LYS A 222 7.00 0.47 22.21
C LYS A 222 7.64 -0.68 21.45
N ALA A 223 7.74 -0.59 20.11
CA ALA A 223 8.38 -1.62 19.30
C ALA A 223 9.84 -1.86 19.70
N LEU A 224 10.59 -0.79 20.05
CA LEU A 224 11.97 -0.91 20.54
C LEU A 224 12.06 -1.73 21.83
N LYS A 225 11.02 -1.71 22.66
CA LYS A 225 10.97 -2.41 23.97
C LYS A 225 10.05 -3.65 23.93
N SER A 226 9.55 -4.04 22.76
CA SER A 226 8.62 -5.16 22.66
C SER A 226 9.29 -6.48 23.02
N HIS A 227 8.51 -7.43 23.51
CA HIS A 227 8.99 -8.76 23.86
C HIS A 227 9.50 -9.52 22.62
N ILE A 228 10.65 -10.19 22.77
CA ILE A 228 11.21 -11.11 21.77
C ILE A 228 11.31 -12.49 22.40
N GLY A 229 10.38 -13.37 22.02
CA GLY A 229 10.37 -14.78 22.43
C GLY A 229 10.83 -15.72 21.31
N SER A 230 10.92 -15.23 20.08
CA SER A 230 11.23 -16.03 18.89
C SER A 230 11.92 -15.19 17.80
N PRO A 231 12.63 -15.84 16.83
CA PRO A 231 13.15 -15.14 15.65
C PRO A 231 12.07 -14.39 14.86
N LEU A 232 10.84 -14.88 14.85
CA LEU A 232 9.71 -14.23 14.18
C LEU A 232 9.34 -12.91 14.87
N ASP A 233 9.51 -12.80 16.19
CA ASP A 233 9.24 -11.55 16.89
C ASP A 233 10.31 -10.49 16.59
N VAL A 234 11.55 -10.88 16.32
CA VAL A 234 12.60 -9.99 15.81
C VAL A 234 12.19 -9.42 14.45
N GLN A 235 11.79 -10.28 13.52
CA GLN A 235 11.32 -9.85 12.20
C GLN A 235 10.13 -8.89 12.34
N ARG A 236 9.12 -9.23 13.12
CA ARG A 236 7.93 -8.40 13.35
C ARG A 236 8.28 -7.05 13.99
N ARG A 237 9.21 -7.03 14.95
CA ARG A 237 9.72 -5.78 15.53
C ARG A 237 10.31 -4.87 14.46
N ILE A 238 11.17 -5.42 13.59
CA ILE A 238 11.79 -4.68 12.47
C ILE A 238 10.71 -4.16 11.52
N GLU A 239 9.73 -4.98 11.17
CA GLU A 239 8.61 -4.59 10.31
C GLU A 239 7.80 -3.43 10.93
N VAL A 240 7.51 -3.46 12.24
CA VAL A 240 6.83 -2.36 12.93
C VAL A 240 7.65 -1.08 12.89
N LEU A 241 8.96 -1.16 13.15
CA LEU A 241 9.84 0.02 13.15
C LEU A 241 9.93 0.65 11.76
N PHE A 242 10.14 -0.13 10.71
CA PHE A 242 10.18 0.38 9.34
C PHE A 242 8.81 0.87 8.87
N GLY A 243 7.72 0.16 9.23
CA GLY A 243 6.36 0.60 8.96
C GLY A 243 6.04 1.93 9.64
N ALA A 244 6.44 2.11 10.89
CA ALA A 244 6.27 3.37 11.62
C ALA A 244 7.09 4.51 11.00
N GLN A 245 8.31 4.24 10.57
CA GLN A 245 9.15 5.22 9.90
C GLN A 245 8.54 5.66 8.55
N ALA A 246 8.12 4.72 7.73
CA ALA A 246 7.45 4.98 6.45
C ALA A 246 6.15 5.78 6.67
N ALA A 247 5.32 5.38 7.64
CA ALA A 247 4.10 6.09 8.00
C ALA A 247 4.37 7.53 8.44
N SER A 248 5.39 7.75 9.26
CA SER A 248 5.80 9.10 9.69
C SER A 248 6.17 9.98 8.50
N LEU A 249 6.93 9.47 7.53
CA LEU A 249 7.30 10.20 6.31
C LEU A 249 6.06 10.55 5.47
N ILE A 250 5.16 9.60 5.25
CA ILE A 250 3.91 9.79 4.50
C ILE A 250 3.02 10.85 5.18
N ILE A 251 2.85 10.77 6.50
CA ILE A 251 2.01 11.70 7.27
C ILE A 251 2.61 13.10 7.24
N ARG A 252 3.92 13.25 7.45
CA ARG A 252 4.61 14.53 7.37
C ARG A 252 4.52 15.16 5.99
N ALA A 253 4.63 14.38 4.92
CA ALA A 253 4.42 14.84 3.56
C ALA A 253 2.97 15.29 3.32
N ALA A 254 1.98 14.57 3.87
CA ALA A 254 0.58 14.94 3.77
C ALA A 254 0.24 16.23 4.53
N LEU A 255 0.85 16.47 5.70
CA LEU A 255 0.68 17.69 6.49
C LEU A 255 1.26 18.95 5.82
N LYS A 256 2.20 18.78 4.88
CA LYS A 256 2.79 19.91 4.12
C LYS A 256 1.97 20.35 2.91
N ARG A 257 0.94 19.60 2.55
CA ARG A 257 0.01 19.90 1.42
C ARG A 257 -1.19 20.69 1.90
#